data_9260be1dfda6be1d8d6d67f19866c193
#
_entry.id   9260be1dfda6be1d8d6d67f19866c193
#
_cell.length_a   1.000
_cell.length_b   1.000
_cell.length_c   1.000
_cell.angle_alpha   90.00
_cell.angle_beta   90.00
_cell.angle_gamma   90.00
#
_symmetry.space_group_name_H-M   'P 1'
#
loop_
_entity.id
_entity.type
_entity.pdbx_description
1 polymer ?
#
loop_
_entity_poly.entity_id
_entity_poly.type
_entity_poly.pdbx_seq_one_letter_code
_entity_poly.pdbx_strand_id
1 'polypeptide(L)'
;MTRLRLGVSACFFHADPLRAVFKGKTLLYAEESMLRWLMSEGVVPALLPRVSGAVSVDDLVDGIDGLVLAGGSDMSPLNYDEEPAQPEWAGDAARDLYELELARACVRRNKPVLGVCRGLQVLNVCFGGSLYQDIETMHPQGLVHRNWEVYDQLFHEVTLTPNGFLSGVYGGPRTARVTSVHHQGIKRLGRDLLVEAVSTNDGMVEAIRLGEGEAFVLGVQWHPEFQDAADPELLSSRALLQAFLTEVRRRRA
;
A
#
# COMPACT_ATOMS: atom_id res chain seq x y z
N MET A 1 6.53 -10.52 -26.40
CA MET A 1 5.54 -10.52 -25.29
C MET A 1 5.10 -9.09 -25.02
N THR A 2 3.81 -8.83 -24.87
CA THR A 2 3.30 -7.52 -24.46
C THR A 2 3.71 -7.23 -23.03
N ARG A 3 4.12 -5.97 -22.74
CA ARG A 3 4.49 -5.55 -21.39
C ARG A 3 3.29 -5.65 -20.45
N LEU A 4 3.55 -5.92 -19.17
CA LEU A 4 2.53 -5.87 -18.12
C LEU A 4 2.06 -4.43 -17.94
N ARG A 5 0.77 -4.26 -17.72
CA ARG A 5 0.13 -2.99 -17.37
C ARG A 5 -0.37 -3.05 -15.93
N LEU A 6 0.22 -2.27 -15.05
CA LEU A 6 -0.25 -2.14 -13.67
C LEU A 6 -1.07 -0.86 -13.50
N GLY A 7 -2.28 -1.01 -12.96
CA GLY A 7 -3.03 0.13 -12.45
C GLY A 7 -2.35 0.65 -11.18
N VAL A 8 -2.24 1.97 -11.06
CA VAL A 8 -1.75 2.65 -9.85
C VAL A 8 -2.87 3.53 -9.32
N SER A 9 -3.23 3.38 -8.06
CA SER A 9 -4.23 4.24 -7.45
C SER A 9 -3.74 5.68 -7.38
N ALA A 10 -4.61 6.63 -7.71
CA ALA A 10 -4.28 8.05 -7.67
C ALA A 10 -4.34 8.61 -6.25
N CYS A 11 -3.40 9.50 -5.93
CA CYS A 11 -3.53 10.45 -4.84
C CYS A 11 -4.43 11.61 -5.26
N PHE A 12 -5.13 12.23 -4.31
CA PHE A 12 -6.05 13.33 -4.57
C PHE A 12 -5.49 14.64 -4.02
N PHE A 13 -5.41 15.63 -4.90
CA PHE A 13 -5.25 17.01 -4.52
C PHE A 13 -6.63 17.67 -4.64
N HIS A 14 -7.37 17.65 -3.54
CA HIS A 14 -8.78 18.03 -3.50
C HIS A 14 -9.01 19.47 -3.98
N ALA A 15 -10.23 19.74 -4.44
CA ALA A 15 -10.63 21.07 -4.87
C ALA A 15 -10.51 22.07 -3.72
N ASP A 16 -9.80 23.16 -3.97
CA ASP A 16 -9.63 24.28 -3.05
C ASP A 16 -9.96 25.58 -3.80
N PRO A 17 -11.00 26.33 -3.37
CA PRO A 17 -11.39 27.58 -3.99
C PRO A 17 -10.38 28.71 -3.76
N LEU A 18 -9.49 28.57 -2.78
CA LEU A 18 -8.47 29.57 -2.44
C LEU A 18 -7.15 29.34 -3.19
N ARG A 19 -6.96 28.16 -3.79
CA ARG A 19 -5.74 27.84 -4.52
C ARG A 19 -5.60 28.70 -5.78
N ALA A 20 -4.42 29.29 -5.99
CA ALA A 20 -4.16 30.21 -7.09
C ALA A 20 -4.23 29.53 -8.47
N VAL A 21 -3.69 28.31 -8.58
CA VAL A 21 -3.67 27.50 -9.80
C VAL A 21 -4.59 26.29 -9.62
N PHE A 22 -5.32 25.89 -10.67
CA PHE A 22 -6.32 24.82 -10.62
C PHE A 22 -7.42 25.07 -9.58
N LYS A 23 -7.83 26.34 -9.42
CA LYS A 23 -8.84 26.78 -8.45
C LYS A 23 -10.13 25.96 -8.57
N GLY A 24 -10.56 25.38 -7.44
CA GLY A 24 -11.79 24.58 -7.41
C GLY A 24 -11.76 23.28 -8.23
N LYS A 25 -10.58 22.81 -8.68
CA LYS A 25 -10.40 21.54 -9.40
C LYS A 25 -9.76 20.51 -8.49
N THR A 26 -10.28 19.28 -8.51
CA THR A 26 -9.54 18.12 -7.95
C THR A 26 -8.54 17.64 -8.99
N LEU A 27 -7.28 17.44 -8.58
CA LEU A 27 -6.26 16.83 -9.41
C LEU A 27 -5.98 15.41 -8.90
N LEU A 28 -5.69 14.54 -9.83
CA LEU A 28 -5.21 13.19 -9.56
C LEU A 28 -3.71 13.16 -9.85
N TYR A 29 -2.91 12.59 -8.94
CA TYR A 29 -1.48 12.50 -9.12
C TYR A 29 -0.93 11.18 -8.57
N ALA A 30 0.28 10.83 -8.96
CA ALA A 30 1.10 9.79 -8.37
C ALA A 30 2.50 10.33 -8.14
N GLU A 31 3.17 9.83 -7.13
CA GLU A 31 4.56 10.15 -6.89
C GLU A 31 5.46 9.51 -7.95
N GLU A 32 6.42 10.26 -8.45
CA GLU A 32 7.28 9.81 -9.55
C GLU A 32 8.15 8.63 -9.16
N SER A 33 8.61 8.56 -7.91
CA SER A 33 9.38 7.44 -7.35
C SER A 33 8.65 6.10 -7.51
N MET A 34 7.35 6.05 -7.17
CA MET A 34 6.51 4.87 -7.36
C MET A 34 6.47 4.44 -8.83
N LEU A 35 6.22 5.38 -9.73
CA LEU A 35 6.13 5.06 -11.15
C LEU A 35 7.49 4.61 -11.72
N ARG A 36 8.59 5.25 -11.32
CA ARG A 36 9.95 4.87 -11.71
C ARG A 36 10.31 3.47 -11.19
N TRP A 37 9.97 3.15 -9.94
CA TRP A 37 10.18 1.83 -9.36
C TRP A 37 9.47 0.75 -10.16
N LEU A 38 8.20 0.92 -10.51
CA LEU A 38 7.46 -0.02 -11.35
C LEU A 38 8.08 -0.16 -12.75
N MET A 39 8.47 0.96 -13.38
CA MET A 39 9.08 0.95 -14.71
C MET A 39 10.46 0.29 -14.75
N SER A 40 11.19 0.25 -13.63
CA SER A 40 12.52 -0.39 -13.56
C SER A 40 12.49 -1.88 -13.93
N GLU A 41 11.36 -2.55 -13.76
CA GLU A 41 11.14 -3.95 -14.15
C GLU A 41 10.31 -4.09 -15.45
N GLY A 42 10.26 -3.05 -16.27
CA GLY A 42 9.66 -3.08 -17.61
C GLY A 42 8.11 -3.06 -17.62
N VAL A 43 7.49 -2.65 -16.52
CA VAL A 43 6.04 -2.47 -16.40
C VAL A 43 5.60 -1.15 -17.02
N VAL A 44 4.38 -1.11 -17.53
CA VAL A 44 3.70 0.13 -17.95
C VAL A 44 2.72 0.52 -16.84
N PRO A 45 3.02 1.52 -16.00
CA PRO A 45 2.07 2.00 -14.99
C PRO A 45 0.96 2.83 -15.64
N ALA A 46 -0.28 2.65 -15.20
CA ALA A 46 -1.44 3.41 -15.61
C ALA A 46 -2.12 4.02 -14.38
N LEU A 47 -2.10 5.34 -14.25
CA LEU A 47 -2.81 6.02 -13.17
C LEU A 47 -4.32 5.83 -13.38
N LEU A 48 -5.01 5.25 -12.39
CA LEU A 48 -6.43 4.99 -12.47
C LEU A 48 -7.24 6.19 -11.94
N PRO A 49 -8.23 6.68 -12.68
CA PRO A 49 -9.12 7.73 -12.19
C PRO A 49 -10.24 7.15 -11.31
N ARG A 50 -10.95 8.02 -10.58
CA ARG A 50 -12.28 7.67 -10.08
C ARG A 50 -13.22 7.51 -11.26
N VAL A 51 -14.05 6.48 -11.19
CA VAL A 51 -15.07 6.24 -12.22
C VAL A 51 -16.16 7.32 -12.22
N SER A 52 -16.72 7.60 -13.40
CA SER A 52 -17.85 8.50 -13.57
C SER A 52 -18.60 8.20 -14.85
N GLY A 53 -19.86 8.61 -14.91
CA GLY A 53 -20.71 8.41 -16.08
C GLY A 53 -20.97 6.91 -16.33
N ALA A 54 -20.72 6.46 -17.56
CA ALA A 54 -20.96 5.08 -17.98
C ALA A 54 -19.80 4.12 -17.72
N VAL A 55 -18.65 4.60 -17.21
CA VAL A 55 -17.47 3.77 -16.92
C VAL A 55 -17.58 3.20 -15.52
N SER A 56 -17.44 1.90 -15.39
CA SER A 56 -17.44 1.17 -14.12
C SER A 56 -16.01 0.92 -13.60
N VAL A 57 -15.88 0.56 -12.32
CA VAL A 57 -14.60 0.11 -11.75
C VAL A 57 -14.13 -1.18 -12.45
N ASP A 58 -15.05 -2.04 -12.83
CA ASP A 58 -14.75 -3.28 -13.55
C ASP A 58 -14.11 -3.00 -14.91
N ASP A 59 -14.55 -1.96 -15.63
CA ASP A 59 -13.93 -1.56 -16.91
C ASP A 59 -12.47 -1.12 -16.72
N LEU A 60 -12.17 -0.41 -15.62
CA LEU A 60 -10.78 -0.05 -15.29
C LEU A 60 -9.93 -1.28 -14.96
N VAL A 61 -10.49 -2.20 -14.16
CA VAL A 61 -9.78 -3.41 -13.73
C VAL A 61 -9.54 -4.37 -14.89
N ASP A 62 -10.45 -4.46 -15.86
CA ASP A 62 -10.26 -5.25 -17.08
C ASP A 62 -9.09 -4.75 -17.94
N GLY A 63 -8.81 -3.45 -17.89
CA GLY A 63 -7.71 -2.81 -18.63
C GLY A 63 -6.30 -3.01 -18.04
N ILE A 64 -6.15 -3.68 -16.89
CA ILE A 64 -4.89 -3.86 -16.18
C ILE A 64 -4.59 -5.33 -15.89
N ASP A 65 -3.32 -5.66 -15.68
CA ASP A 65 -2.87 -7.01 -15.31
C ASP A 65 -2.76 -7.19 -13.78
N GLY A 66 -2.66 -6.10 -13.03
CA GLY A 66 -2.62 -6.05 -11.56
C GLY A 66 -2.75 -4.62 -11.05
N LEU A 67 -2.95 -4.45 -9.75
CA LEU A 67 -3.16 -3.16 -9.07
C LEU A 67 -2.05 -2.88 -8.07
N VAL A 68 -1.60 -1.63 -8.03
CA VAL A 68 -0.77 -1.07 -6.95
C VAL A 68 -1.55 0.03 -6.25
N LEU A 69 -1.81 -0.15 -4.96
CA LEU A 69 -2.35 0.87 -4.07
C LEU A 69 -1.19 1.65 -3.47
N ALA A 70 -1.11 2.94 -3.79
CA ALA A 70 0.01 3.80 -3.40
C ALA A 70 -0.12 4.33 -1.97
N GLY A 71 0.99 4.79 -1.41
CA GLY A 71 1.04 5.54 -0.16
C GLY A 71 0.27 6.87 -0.20
N GLY A 72 0.32 7.66 0.88
CA GLY A 72 -0.26 9.01 0.93
C GLY A 72 -1.07 9.33 2.19
N SER A 73 -2.13 10.10 2.06
CA SER A 73 -2.97 10.61 3.16
C SER A 73 -3.56 9.52 4.04
N ASP A 74 -3.89 9.87 5.28
CA ASP A 74 -4.48 8.95 6.25
C ASP A 74 -5.78 8.31 5.77
N MET A 75 -6.02 7.09 6.21
CA MET A 75 -7.28 6.40 6.02
C MET A 75 -8.29 6.83 7.09
N SER A 76 -9.52 7.13 6.65
CA SER A 76 -10.59 7.56 7.56
C SER A 76 -11.02 6.44 8.51
N PRO A 77 -11.09 6.70 9.83
CA PRO A 77 -11.57 5.75 10.82
C PRO A 77 -12.99 5.26 10.58
N LEU A 78 -13.83 6.04 9.91
CA LEU A 78 -15.20 5.66 9.56
C LEU A 78 -15.29 4.39 8.70
N ASN A 79 -14.20 4.05 7.98
CA ASN A 79 -14.15 2.85 7.15
C ASN A 79 -13.90 1.55 7.95
N TYR A 80 -13.59 1.66 9.25
CA TYR A 80 -13.44 0.53 10.16
C TYR A 80 -14.22 0.71 11.46
N ASP A 81 -15.37 1.41 11.38
CA ASP A 81 -16.38 1.58 12.43
C ASP A 81 -15.84 2.31 13.68
N GLU A 82 -14.88 3.22 13.51
CA GLU A 82 -14.38 4.10 14.57
C GLU A 82 -14.61 5.57 14.17
N GLU A 83 -14.83 6.45 15.18
CA GLU A 83 -14.82 7.89 14.99
C GLU A 83 -13.38 8.44 15.00
N PRO A 84 -13.09 9.52 14.26
CA PRO A 84 -11.81 10.21 14.39
C PRO A 84 -11.57 10.67 15.83
N ALA A 85 -10.51 10.19 16.45
CA ALA A 85 -10.16 10.59 17.82
C ALA A 85 -9.71 12.06 17.90
N GLN A 86 -9.22 12.61 16.77
CA GLN A 86 -8.93 14.03 16.58
C GLN A 86 -9.35 14.47 15.18
N PRO A 87 -9.73 15.73 14.96
CA PRO A 87 -10.15 16.22 13.64
C PRO A 87 -9.09 16.01 12.54
N GLU A 88 -7.81 16.08 12.90
CA GLU A 88 -6.67 15.91 12.02
C GLU A 88 -6.57 14.47 11.48
N TRP A 89 -7.17 13.49 12.17
CA TRP A 89 -7.16 12.08 11.80
C TRP A 89 -8.41 11.62 11.06
N ALA A 90 -9.20 12.57 10.57
CA ALA A 90 -10.42 12.27 9.79
C ALA A 90 -10.15 11.49 8.49
N GLY A 91 -8.92 11.56 7.97
CA GLY A 91 -8.50 10.86 6.76
C GLY A 91 -9.15 11.38 5.47
N ASP A 92 -8.93 10.66 4.38
CA ASP A 92 -9.47 11.00 3.05
C ASP A 92 -10.55 9.98 2.62
N ALA A 93 -11.76 10.14 3.15
CA ALA A 93 -12.87 9.23 2.87
C ALA A 93 -13.19 9.09 1.37
N ALA A 94 -12.96 10.13 0.56
CA ALA A 94 -13.22 10.08 -0.88
C ALA A 94 -12.20 9.17 -1.61
N ARG A 95 -10.94 9.21 -1.18
CA ARG A 95 -9.89 8.32 -1.67
C ARG A 95 -10.09 6.89 -1.15
N ASP A 96 -10.50 6.75 0.10
CA ASP A 96 -10.75 5.43 0.70
C ASP A 96 -11.78 4.63 -0.06
N LEU A 97 -12.96 5.22 -0.32
CA LEU A 97 -14.03 4.55 -1.06
C LEU A 97 -13.55 4.10 -2.44
N TYR A 98 -12.87 4.97 -3.17
CA TYR A 98 -12.31 4.68 -4.47
C TYR A 98 -11.30 3.51 -4.44
N GLU A 99 -10.37 3.49 -3.49
CA GLU A 99 -9.36 2.43 -3.40
C GLU A 99 -9.94 1.12 -2.88
N LEU A 100 -10.89 1.16 -1.94
CA LEU A 100 -11.62 -0.02 -1.48
C LEU A 100 -12.41 -0.69 -2.61
N GLU A 101 -13.04 0.12 -3.50
CA GLU A 101 -13.74 -0.41 -4.67
C GLU A 101 -12.78 -1.06 -5.67
N LEU A 102 -11.64 -0.43 -5.97
CA LEU A 102 -10.60 -1.00 -6.83
C LEU A 102 -10.05 -2.31 -6.27
N ALA A 103 -9.70 -2.34 -4.97
CA ALA A 103 -9.18 -3.54 -4.33
C ALA A 103 -10.18 -4.70 -4.40
N ARG A 104 -11.45 -4.45 -4.04
CA ARG A 104 -12.52 -5.45 -4.10
C ARG A 104 -12.75 -5.98 -5.52
N ALA A 105 -12.73 -5.09 -6.53
CA ALA A 105 -12.90 -5.47 -7.92
C ALA A 105 -11.74 -6.34 -8.42
N CYS A 106 -10.49 -5.98 -8.08
CA CYS A 106 -9.32 -6.79 -8.41
C CYS A 106 -9.37 -8.18 -7.76
N VAL A 107 -9.72 -8.27 -6.48
CA VAL A 107 -9.89 -9.56 -5.77
C VAL A 107 -10.95 -10.43 -6.45
N ARG A 108 -12.12 -9.88 -6.75
CA ARG A 108 -13.19 -10.64 -7.46
C ARG A 108 -12.75 -11.14 -8.83
N ARG A 109 -11.86 -10.42 -9.51
CA ARG A 109 -11.37 -10.74 -10.85
C ARG A 109 -10.04 -11.48 -10.85
N ASN A 110 -9.60 -11.95 -9.70
CA ASN A 110 -8.31 -12.63 -9.51
C ASN A 110 -7.11 -11.83 -10.07
N LYS A 111 -7.19 -10.49 -10.06
CA LYS A 111 -6.08 -9.62 -10.39
C LYS A 111 -5.22 -9.40 -9.16
N PRO A 112 -3.89 -9.63 -9.21
CA PRO A 112 -3.00 -9.37 -8.08
C PRO A 112 -3.02 -7.92 -7.61
N VAL A 113 -2.96 -7.74 -6.28
CA VAL A 113 -2.92 -6.42 -5.65
C VAL A 113 -1.69 -6.30 -4.77
N LEU A 114 -0.94 -5.21 -4.93
CA LEU A 114 0.14 -4.80 -4.05
C LEU A 114 -0.26 -3.50 -3.35
N GLY A 115 -0.26 -3.48 -2.02
CA GLY A 115 -0.46 -2.28 -1.21
C GLY A 115 0.86 -1.77 -0.63
N VAL A 116 1.17 -0.49 -0.82
CA VAL A 116 2.36 0.17 -0.26
C VAL A 116 1.93 1.20 0.76
N CYS A 117 2.44 1.13 1.98
CA CYS A 117 2.17 2.01 3.10
C CYS A 117 0.65 2.12 3.35
N ARG A 118 0.04 3.26 2.98
CA ARG A 118 -1.41 3.40 3.05
C ARG A 118 -2.15 2.28 2.29
N GLY A 119 -1.59 1.80 1.17
CA GLY A 119 -2.17 0.69 0.41
C GLY A 119 -2.29 -0.61 1.22
N LEU A 120 -1.34 -0.94 2.09
CA LEU A 120 -1.46 -2.05 3.05
C LEU A 120 -2.63 -1.81 4.01
N GLN A 121 -2.80 -0.58 4.50
CA GLN A 121 -3.86 -0.21 5.43
C GLN A 121 -5.24 -0.34 4.77
N VAL A 122 -5.37 0.12 3.52
CA VAL A 122 -6.58 -0.09 2.69
C VAL A 122 -6.89 -1.57 2.55
N LEU A 123 -5.89 -2.41 2.27
CA LEU A 123 -6.09 -3.86 2.17
C LEU A 123 -6.54 -4.45 3.51
N ASN A 124 -5.92 -4.08 4.63
CA ASN A 124 -6.35 -4.55 5.94
C ASN A 124 -7.82 -4.21 6.23
N VAL A 125 -8.24 -2.98 5.96
CA VAL A 125 -9.63 -2.53 6.16
C VAL A 125 -10.58 -3.19 5.15
N CYS A 126 -10.15 -3.39 3.91
CA CYS A 126 -10.92 -4.11 2.89
C CYS A 126 -11.34 -5.52 3.36
N PHE A 127 -10.50 -6.17 4.16
CA PHE A 127 -10.76 -7.48 4.78
C PHE A 127 -11.34 -7.38 6.20
N GLY A 128 -11.79 -6.21 6.63
CA GLY A 128 -12.49 -5.99 7.90
C GLY A 128 -11.58 -5.81 9.11
N GLY A 129 -10.32 -5.45 8.89
CA GLY A 129 -9.39 -5.02 9.94
C GLY A 129 -9.63 -3.60 10.41
N SER A 130 -8.82 -3.12 11.36
CA SER A 130 -8.80 -1.73 11.83
C SER A 130 -7.38 -1.21 12.01
N LEU A 131 -7.24 0.11 12.20
CA LEU A 131 -5.96 0.78 12.31
C LEU A 131 -5.81 1.49 13.65
N TYR A 132 -4.57 1.64 14.13
CA TYR A 132 -4.21 2.73 15.00
C TYR A 132 -4.30 4.02 14.19
N GLN A 133 -5.09 4.98 14.66
CA GLN A 133 -5.23 6.27 13.98
C GLN A 133 -3.94 7.09 14.09
N ASP A 134 -3.21 6.89 15.19
CA ASP A 134 -1.87 7.40 15.42
C ASP A 134 -1.12 6.46 16.36
N ILE A 135 -0.04 5.86 15.89
CA ILE A 135 0.75 4.87 16.63
C ILE A 135 1.34 5.49 17.88
N GLU A 136 1.94 6.68 17.76
CA GLU A 136 2.63 7.35 18.87
C GLU A 136 1.69 7.62 20.05
N THR A 137 0.46 8.05 19.76
CA THR A 137 -0.56 8.32 20.79
C THR A 137 -1.22 7.05 21.33
N MET A 138 -1.51 6.08 20.46
CA MET A 138 -2.32 4.90 20.82
C MET A 138 -1.48 3.69 21.24
N HIS A 139 -0.18 3.71 20.92
CA HIS A 139 0.79 2.70 21.29
C HIS A 139 2.10 3.35 21.79
N PRO A 140 2.07 4.10 22.89
CA PRO A 140 3.13 5.03 23.31
C PRO A 140 4.44 4.37 23.72
N GLN A 141 4.51 3.04 23.77
CA GLN A 141 5.75 2.28 23.98
C GLN A 141 6.34 1.75 22.66
N GLY A 142 5.68 2.03 21.53
CA GLY A 142 6.16 1.67 20.22
C GLY A 142 7.28 2.58 19.70
N LEU A 143 7.78 2.24 18.52
CA LEU A 143 8.73 3.09 17.81
C LEU A 143 8.05 4.34 17.23
N VAL A 144 8.87 5.37 17.01
CA VAL A 144 8.47 6.47 16.14
C VAL A 144 8.64 6.03 14.68
N HIS A 145 7.52 5.78 14.00
CA HIS A 145 7.48 5.30 12.62
C HIS A 145 7.45 6.44 11.58
N ARG A 146 7.34 7.69 12.02
CA ARG A 146 7.38 8.88 11.16
C ARG A 146 8.07 10.04 11.86
N ASN A 147 9.06 10.62 11.19
CA ASN A 147 9.73 11.83 11.63
C ASN A 147 9.86 12.79 10.44
N TRP A 148 9.20 13.95 10.51
CA TRP A 148 9.17 14.95 9.45
C TRP A 148 10.52 15.59 9.13
N GLU A 149 11.44 15.62 10.10
CA GLU A 149 12.77 16.25 9.93
C GLU A 149 13.69 15.41 9.03
N VAL A 150 13.51 14.08 9.05
CA VAL A 150 14.33 13.15 8.29
C VAL A 150 13.55 12.45 7.17
N TYR A 151 12.22 12.53 7.20
CA TYR A 151 11.26 11.99 6.23
C TYR A 151 11.60 10.55 5.78
N ASP A 152 12.07 10.36 4.53
CA ASP A 152 12.41 9.07 3.92
C ASP A 152 13.78 8.51 4.37
N GLN A 153 14.48 9.22 5.27
CA GLN A 153 15.73 8.78 5.90
C GLN A 153 15.51 8.14 7.28
N LEU A 154 14.26 7.92 7.69
CA LEU A 154 13.93 7.14 8.88
C LEU A 154 13.86 5.66 8.52
N PHE A 155 14.55 4.82 9.30
CA PHE A 155 14.58 3.38 9.09
C PHE A 155 14.34 2.64 10.39
N HIS A 156 13.72 1.46 10.28
CA HIS A 156 13.66 0.51 11.38
C HIS A 156 13.86 -0.93 10.88
N GLU A 157 14.01 -1.85 11.81
CA GLU A 157 14.14 -3.27 11.49
C GLU A 157 12.79 -3.96 11.46
N VAL A 158 12.60 -4.83 10.47
CA VAL A 158 11.49 -5.77 10.40
C VAL A 158 11.98 -7.20 10.48
N THR A 159 11.22 -8.05 11.14
CA THR A 159 11.43 -9.51 11.16
C THR A 159 10.42 -10.19 10.25
N LEU A 160 10.91 -10.91 9.24
CA LEU A 160 10.07 -11.67 8.32
C LEU A 160 9.52 -12.92 9.01
N THR A 161 8.24 -13.21 8.79
CA THR A 161 7.57 -14.39 9.33
C THR A 161 8.20 -15.68 8.77
N PRO A 162 8.66 -16.61 9.62
CA PRO A 162 9.21 -17.88 9.17
C PRO A 162 8.22 -18.65 8.27
N ASN A 163 8.72 -19.19 7.16
CA ASN A 163 7.93 -19.91 6.16
C ASN A 163 6.82 -19.07 5.48
N GLY A 164 6.82 -17.75 5.68
CA GLY A 164 5.96 -16.81 4.96
C GLY A 164 6.40 -16.62 3.50
N PHE A 165 5.55 -16.00 2.69
CA PHE A 165 5.85 -15.69 1.30
C PHE A 165 7.08 -14.78 1.18
N LEU A 166 7.15 -13.70 1.95
CA LEU A 166 8.29 -12.77 1.93
C LEU A 166 9.57 -13.46 2.41
N SER A 167 9.49 -14.33 3.44
CA SER A 167 10.63 -15.14 3.84
C SER A 167 11.16 -15.98 2.67
N GLY A 168 10.29 -16.58 1.86
CA GLY A 168 10.68 -17.30 0.65
C GLY A 168 11.32 -16.38 -0.40
N VAL A 169 10.77 -15.19 -0.62
CA VAL A 169 11.30 -14.19 -1.57
C VAL A 169 12.73 -13.76 -1.21
N TYR A 170 13.01 -13.59 0.07
CA TYR A 170 14.29 -13.07 0.58
C TYR A 170 15.28 -14.16 1.05
N GLY A 171 15.00 -15.43 0.76
CA GLY A 171 15.93 -16.54 1.00
C GLY A 171 15.94 -17.07 2.43
N GLY A 172 14.86 -16.88 3.18
CA GLY A 172 14.65 -17.41 4.53
C GLY A 172 14.24 -16.36 5.56
N PRO A 173 13.90 -16.79 6.79
CA PRO A 173 13.58 -15.87 7.87
C PRO A 173 14.78 -14.95 8.16
N ARG A 174 14.53 -13.66 8.26
CA ARG A 174 15.59 -12.68 8.52
C ARG A 174 15.04 -11.41 9.12
N THR A 175 15.91 -10.68 9.81
CA THR A 175 15.73 -9.27 10.15
C THR A 175 16.41 -8.42 9.09
N ALA A 176 15.79 -7.33 8.69
CA ALA A 176 16.35 -6.39 7.72
C ALA A 176 15.78 -4.99 7.94
N ARG A 177 16.48 -3.96 7.43
CA ARG A 177 16.05 -2.57 7.52
C ARG A 177 15.08 -2.21 6.40
N VAL A 178 14.11 -1.36 6.73
CA VAL A 178 13.14 -0.78 5.79
C VAL A 178 12.95 0.71 6.08
N THR A 179 12.52 1.47 5.07
CA THR A 179 12.16 2.90 5.22
C THR A 179 10.82 3.04 5.92
N SER A 180 10.71 3.91 6.92
CA SER A 180 9.49 4.12 7.71
C SER A 180 8.99 5.56 7.60
N VAL A 181 7.79 5.75 7.04
CA VAL A 181 7.14 7.07 6.86
C VAL A 181 5.64 6.95 7.14
N HIS A 182 5.25 6.34 8.26
CA HIS A 182 3.83 6.18 8.60
C HIS A 182 3.58 6.43 10.08
N HIS A 183 2.39 6.94 10.41
CA HIS A 183 1.94 7.09 11.80
C HIS A 183 0.65 6.30 12.08
N GLN A 184 -0.03 5.83 11.03
CA GLN A 184 -1.07 4.82 11.15
C GLN A 184 -0.47 3.42 10.97
N GLY A 185 -1.06 2.41 11.60
CA GLY A 185 -0.64 1.02 11.50
C GLY A 185 -1.77 0.06 11.82
N ILE A 186 -1.60 -1.22 11.52
CA ILE A 186 -2.62 -2.24 11.77
C ILE A 186 -2.81 -2.45 13.28
N LYS A 187 -4.05 -2.21 13.77
CA LYS A 187 -4.51 -2.48 15.14
C LYS A 187 -5.14 -3.87 15.26
N ARG A 188 -6.03 -4.19 14.33
CA ARG A 188 -6.66 -5.51 14.20
C ARG A 188 -6.50 -5.99 12.77
N LEU A 189 -5.94 -7.18 12.62
CA LEU A 189 -5.74 -7.80 11.32
C LEU A 189 -7.09 -8.16 10.68
N GLY A 190 -7.20 -7.93 9.38
CA GLY A 190 -8.35 -8.32 8.57
C GLY A 190 -8.49 -9.84 8.46
N ARG A 191 -9.71 -10.30 8.14
CA ARG A 191 -10.00 -11.72 7.99
C ARG A 191 -9.19 -12.32 6.85
N ASP A 192 -8.74 -13.55 7.05
CA ASP A 192 -7.97 -14.35 6.07
C ASP A 192 -6.62 -13.73 5.65
N LEU A 193 -6.21 -12.64 6.32
CA LEU A 193 -4.88 -12.07 6.14
C LEU A 193 -3.86 -12.78 7.05
N LEU A 194 -2.68 -12.99 6.52
CA LEU A 194 -1.53 -13.55 7.21
C LEU A 194 -0.48 -12.45 7.39
N VAL A 195 0.17 -12.43 8.54
CA VAL A 195 1.31 -11.52 8.80
C VAL A 195 2.55 -12.07 8.12
N GLU A 196 3.19 -11.29 7.28
CA GLU A 196 4.42 -11.64 6.57
C GLU A 196 5.68 -10.99 7.18
N ALA A 197 5.49 -9.86 7.88
CA ALA A 197 6.56 -9.20 8.63
C ALA A 197 5.99 -8.38 9.79
N VAL A 198 6.80 -8.21 10.83
CA VAL A 198 6.54 -7.31 11.96
C VAL A 198 7.75 -6.42 12.22
N SER A 199 7.54 -5.21 12.73
CA SER A 199 8.60 -4.39 13.30
C SER A 199 9.25 -5.14 14.46
N THR A 200 10.58 -5.25 14.43
CA THR A 200 11.35 -6.08 15.38
C THR A 200 11.21 -5.57 16.82
N ASN A 201 11.07 -4.28 17.02
CA ASN A 201 11.16 -3.66 18.33
C ASN A 201 9.80 -3.53 19.03
N ASP A 202 8.72 -3.30 18.30
CA ASP A 202 7.39 -3.05 18.89
C ASP A 202 6.30 -4.01 18.40
N GLY A 203 6.64 -4.91 17.46
CA GLY A 203 5.71 -5.91 16.95
C GLY A 203 4.62 -5.37 16.03
N MET A 204 4.69 -4.09 15.61
CA MET A 204 3.76 -3.53 14.64
C MET A 204 3.77 -4.35 13.34
N VAL A 205 2.57 -4.62 12.80
CA VAL A 205 2.47 -5.39 11.54
C VAL A 205 2.98 -4.54 10.38
N GLU A 206 3.99 -5.06 9.70
CA GLU A 206 4.71 -4.37 8.61
C GLU A 206 4.48 -4.98 7.23
N ALA A 207 4.00 -6.22 7.16
CA ALA A 207 3.57 -6.80 5.90
C ALA A 207 2.46 -7.82 6.12
N ILE A 208 1.55 -7.88 5.14
CA ILE A 208 0.41 -8.80 5.12
C ILE A 208 0.27 -9.46 3.76
N ARG A 209 -0.31 -10.65 3.76
CA ARG A 209 -0.71 -11.36 2.54
C ARG A 209 -2.09 -12.01 2.75
N LEU A 210 -2.91 -12.07 1.71
CA LEU A 210 -4.10 -12.91 1.74
C LEU A 210 -3.69 -14.38 1.83
N GLY A 211 -4.33 -15.12 2.71
CA GLY A 211 -4.09 -16.55 2.92
C GLY A 211 -4.40 -17.41 1.70
N GLU A 212 -4.90 -18.61 1.91
CA GLU A 212 -5.24 -19.52 0.84
C GLU A 212 -6.44 -19.03 0.03
N GLY A 213 -6.36 -19.13 -1.31
CA GLY A 213 -7.39 -18.70 -2.24
C GLY A 213 -6.84 -18.42 -3.64
N GLU A 214 -7.74 -18.03 -4.55
CA GLU A 214 -7.34 -17.70 -5.93
C GLU A 214 -6.66 -16.34 -6.05
N ALA A 215 -7.14 -15.34 -5.30
CA ALA A 215 -6.63 -13.98 -5.37
C ALA A 215 -5.27 -13.85 -4.67
N PHE A 216 -4.36 -13.09 -5.28
CA PHE A 216 -3.09 -12.71 -4.68
C PHE A 216 -3.14 -11.26 -4.21
N VAL A 217 -3.01 -11.06 -2.90
CA VAL A 217 -2.95 -9.76 -2.26
C VAL A 217 -1.74 -9.72 -1.35
N LEU A 218 -0.89 -8.73 -1.52
CA LEU A 218 0.30 -8.48 -0.72
C LEU A 218 0.30 -7.01 -0.30
N GLY A 219 0.63 -6.72 0.94
CA GLY A 219 0.80 -5.35 1.44
C GLY A 219 2.11 -5.22 2.22
N VAL A 220 2.79 -4.10 2.06
CA VAL A 220 3.97 -3.72 2.86
C VAL A 220 3.76 -2.32 3.43
N GLN A 221 4.13 -2.10 4.70
CA GLN A 221 3.95 -0.82 5.38
C GLN A 221 5.06 0.17 5.03
N TRP A 222 6.25 -0.34 4.73
CA TRP A 222 7.38 0.48 4.27
C TRP A 222 7.21 0.95 2.83
N HIS A 223 8.12 1.83 2.40
CA HIS A 223 8.16 2.41 1.05
C HIS A 223 9.31 1.81 0.23
N PRO A 224 9.09 0.72 -0.53
CA PRO A 224 10.13 0.12 -1.36
C PRO A 224 10.61 1.05 -2.47
N GLU A 225 9.79 2.01 -2.91
CA GLU A 225 10.10 2.99 -3.94
C GLU A 225 11.08 4.09 -3.48
N PHE A 226 11.28 4.24 -2.16
CA PHE A 226 12.24 5.19 -1.57
C PHE A 226 13.57 4.54 -1.23
N GLN A 227 13.65 3.21 -1.29
CA GLN A 227 14.86 2.50 -0.90
C GLN A 227 15.96 2.64 -1.94
N ASP A 228 17.18 2.95 -1.48
CA ASP A 228 18.36 2.88 -2.33
C ASP A 228 18.66 1.41 -2.68
N ALA A 229 18.57 1.08 -3.96
CA ALA A 229 18.85 -0.27 -4.45
C ALA A 229 20.32 -0.70 -4.25
N ALA A 230 21.22 0.23 -3.98
CA ALA A 230 22.63 -0.02 -3.71
C ALA A 230 22.94 -0.29 -2.23
N ASP A 231 22.01 0.00 -1.30
CA ASP A 231 22.19 -0.27 0.12
C ASP A 231 21.88 -1.75 0.44
N PRO A 232 22.90 -2.56 0.77
CA PRO A 232 22.74 -3.99 1.04
C PRO A 232 22.05 -4.29 2.39
N GLU A 233 21.91 -3.31 3.27
CA GLU A 233 21.23 -3.46 4.56
C GLU A 233 19.70 -3.33 4.44
N LEU A 234 19.22 -2.72 3.36
CA LEU A 234 17.80 -2.59 3.08
C LEU A 234 17.24 -3.85 2.42
N LEU A 235 15.98 -4.17 2.71
CA LEU A 235 15.26 -5.20 1.95
C LEU A 235 15.19 -4.79 0.48
N SER A 236 15.61 -5.69 -0.41
CA SER A 236 15.62 -5.41 -1.85
C SER A 236 14.22 -5.09 -2.38
N SER A 237 13.99 -3.83 -2.73
CA SER A 237 12.76 -3.36 -3.36
C SER A 237 12.51 -4.06 -4.70
N ARG A 238 13.60 -4.40 -5.41
CA ARG A 238 13.54 -5.15 -6.67
C ARG A 238 13.03 -6.57 -6.47
N ALA A 239 13.49 -7.30 -5.43
CA ALA A 239 13.05 -8.66 -5.15
C ALA A 239 11.53 -8.71 -4.85
N LEU A 240 11.03 -7.73 -4.08
CA LEU A 240 9.60 -7.58 -3.80
C LEU A 240 8.80 -7.39 -5.10
N LEU A 241 9.22 -6.44 -5.94
CA LEU A 241 8.53 -6.15 -7.19
C LEU A 241 8.54 -7.36 -8.13
N GLN A 242 9.67 -8.03 -8.30
CA GLN A 242 9.78 -9.23 -9.14
C GLN A 242 8.89 -10.37 -8.65
N ALA A 243 8.79 -10.58 -7.32
CA ALA A 243 7.89 -11.56 -6.74
C ALA A 243 6.43 -11.23 -7.05
N PHE A 244 6.01 -9.98 -6.87
CA PHE A 244 4.68 -9.51 -7.24
C PHE A 244 4.40 -9.69 -8.74
N LEU A 245 5.33 -9.30 -9.61
CA LEU A 245 5.18 -9.42 -11.06
C LEU A 245 5.13 -10.89 -11.53
N THR A 246 5.74 -11.81 -10.80
CA THR A 246 5.62 -13.25 -11.06
C THR A 246 4.18 -13.70 -10.86
N GLU A 247 3.54 -13.26 -9.79
CA GLU A 247 2.12 -13.55 -9.54
C GLU A 247 1.19 -12.88 -10.56
N VAL A 248 1.52 -11.66 -11.02
CA VAL A 248 0.79 -10.99 -12.10
C VAL A 248 0.89 -11.80 -13.41
N ARG A 249 2.08 -12.25 -13.78
CA ARG A 249 2.27 -13.08 -14.99
C ARG A 249 1.52 -14.40 -14.92
N ARG A 250 1.51 -15.04 -13.75
CA ARG A 250 0.83 -16.31 -13.52
C ARG A 250 -0.68 -16.23 -13.70
N ARG A 251 -1.28 -15.07 -13.41
CA ARG A 251 -2.73 -14.83 -13.49
C ARG A 251 -3.17 -14.05 -14.73
N ARG A 252 -2.22 -13.67 -15.56
CA ARG A 252 -2.51 -13.06 -16.85
C ARG A 252 -3.04 -14.14 -17.80
N ALA A 253 -4.37 -14.20 -17.96
CA ALA A 253 -5.03 -15.07 -18.92
C ALA A 253 -4.88 -14.53 -20.36
#